data_8521f354b40a4bbf23068ffc2b42ff56
#
_entry.id   8521f354b40a4bbf23068ffc2b42ff56
#
_cell.length_a   1.000
_cell.length_b   1.000
_cell.length_c   1.000
_cell.angle_alpha   90.00
_cell.angle_beta   90.00
_cell.angle_gamma   90.00
#
_symmetry.space_group_name_H-M   'P 1'
#
loop_
_entity.id
_entity.type
_entity.pdbx_description
1 polymer ?
#
loop_
_entity_poly.entity_id
_entity_poly.type
_entity_poly.pdbx_seq_one_letter_code
_entity_poly.pdbx_strand_id
1 'polypeptide(L)'
;MIMPSPINLGTTLQNRYHIIRLLGQGGFARTYLAEDQGRFNELCAIKELVILEPDSYEGKKAQELFDREASILYQIDHPQIPKFREKFAQDQRLFLVQDFVEGKPTILS
;
A
#
# COMPACT_ATOMS: atom_id res chain seq x y z
N MET A 1 0.51 15.18 -16.86
CA MET A 1 -0.57 14.63 -16.02
C MET A 1 -0.22 14.82 -14.55
N ILE A 2 -1.17 15.19 -13.74
CA ILE A 2 -0.92 15.52 -12.33
C ILE A 2 -1.28 14.34 -11.46
N MET A 3 -0.36 13.96 -10.56
CA MET A 3 -0.64 12.93 -9.56
C MET A 3 -1.76 13.39 -8.61
N PRO A 4 -2.71 12.54 -8.27
CA PRO A 4 -3.67 12.86 -7.21
C PRO A 4 -2.95 13.21 -5.91
N SER A 5 -3.59 14.01 -5.09
CA SER A 5 -3.04 14.39 -3.79
C SER A 5 -2.83 13.17 -2.90
N PRO A 6 -1.85 13.22 -1.99
CA PRO A 6 -1.70 12.17 -0.98
C PRO A 6 -2.98 12.00 -0.17
N ILE A 7 -3.14 10.82 0.40
CA ILE A 7 -4.25 10.54 1.32
C ILE A 7 -4.10 11.48 2.53
N ASN A 8 -5.18 12.14 2.90
CA ASN A 8 -5.17 13.02 4.07
C ASN A 8 -4.95 12.21 5.34
N LEU A 9 -4.10 12.73 6.23
CA LEU A 9 -3.91 12.12 7.54
C LEU A 9 -5.23 12.10 8.29
N GLY A 10 -5.50 10.99 8.99
CA GLY A 10 -6.76 10.80 9.68
C GLY A 10 -7.83 10.14 8.84
N THR A 11 -7.60 9.95 7.53
CA THR A 11 -8.51 9.21 6.66
C THR A 11 -8.49 7.74 7.03
N THR A 12 -9.66 7.08 6.99
CA THR A 12 -9.76 5.65 7.21
C THR A 12 -10.13 4.96 5.90
N LEU A 13 -9.24 4.10 5.40
CA LEU A 13 -9.46 3.32 4.18
C LEU A 13 -10.16 2.00 4.52
N GLN A 14 -11.11 1.58 3.68
CA GLN A 14 -11.85 0.33 3.83
C GLN A 14 -12.53 0.22 5.21
N ASN A 15 -12.90 1.35 5.82
CA ASN A 15 -13.45 1.38 7.18
C ASN A 15 -12.55 0.67 8.20
N ARG A 16 -11.25 0.60 7.93
CA ARG A 16 -10.36 -0.24 8.72
C ARG A 16 -8.99 0.36 8.97
N TYR A 17 -8.36 0.91 7.94
CA TYR A 17 -6.97 1.39 8.03
C TYR A 17 -6.96 2.90 8.24
N HIS A 18 -6.60 3.31 9.45
CA HIS A 18 -6.53 4.72 9.83
C HIS A 18 -5.15 5.27 9.52
N ILE A 19 -5.05 6.21 8.58
CA ILE A 19 -3.78 6.75 8.10
C ILE A 19 -3.20 7.72 9.12
N ILE A 20 -1.98 7.42 9.59
CA ILE A 20 -1.28 8.22 10.61
C ILE A 20 -0.30 9.20 9.99
N ARG A 21 0.57 8.73 9.08
CA ARG A 21 1.55 9.59 8.44
C ARG A 21 2.12 8.96 7.17
N LEU A 22 2.76 9.80 6.37
CA LEU A 22 3.47 9.35 5.18
C LEU A 22 4.85 8.85 5.59
N LEU A 23 5.20 7.62 5.18
CA LEU A 23 6.51 7.03 5.44
C LEU A 23 7.50 7.31 4.32
N GLY A 24 7.03 7.33 3.08
CA GLY A 24 7.90 7.57 1.95
C GLY A 24 7.11 7.80 0.66
N GLN A 25 7.81 8.32 -0.34
CA GLN A 25 7.21 8.64 -1.63
C GLN A 25 8.26 8.52 -2.72
N GLY A 26 7.88 7.95 -3.87
CA GLY A 26 8.75 7.88 -5.03
C GLY A 26 7.95 7.50 -6.26
N GLY A 27 8.22 8.16 -7.40
CA GLY A 27 7.50 7.91 -8.64
C GLY A 27 6.00 8.05 -8.44
N PHE A 28 5.24 7.00 -8.76
CA PHE A 28 3.79 6.97 -8.61
C PHE A 28 3.34 6.21 -7.36
N ALA A 29 4.25 5.93 -6.44
CA ALA A 29 3.94 5.15 -5.24
C ALA A 29 4.19 5.98 -3.99
N ARG A 30 3.32 5.79 -2.99
CA ARG A 30 3.47 6.39 -1.66
C ARG A 30 3.23 5.31 -0.63
N THR A 31 3.99 5.37 0.47
CA THR A 31 3.82 4.42 1.56
C THR A 31 3.42 5.17 2.82
N TYR A 32 2.37 4.69 3.47
CA TYR A 32 1.81 5.30 4.68
C TYR A 32 1.94 4.37 5.86
N LEU A 33 2.08 4.96 7.04
CA LEU A 33 1.88 4.26 8.30
C LEU A 33 0.40 4.37 8.66
N ALA A 34 -0.20 3.25 9.05
CA ALA A 34 -1.61 3.22 9.43
C ALA A 34 -1.83 2.32 10.64
N GLU A 35 -2.95 2.52 11.31
CA GLU A 35 -3.44 1.61 12.35
C GLU A 35 -4.55 0.75 11.76
N ASP A 36 -4.44 -0.55 11.97
CA ASP A 36 -5.45 -1.52 11.51
C ASP A 36 -6.50 -1.68 12.61
N GLN A 37 -7.61 -0.99 12.46
CA GLN A 37 -8.69 -1.01 13.45
C GLN A 37 -9.37 -2.38 13.55
N GLY A 38 -9.24 -3.21 12.53
CA GLY A 38 -9.72 -4.59 12.55
C GLY A 38 -8.82 -5.53 13.31
N ARG A 39 -7.63 -5.08 13.72
CA ARG A 39 -6.65 -5.86 14.48
C ARG A 39 -6.14 -5.08 15.70
N PHE A 40 -7.06 -4.52 16.47
CA PHE A 40 -6.74 -3.83 17.73
C PHE A 40 -5.74 -2.69 17.55
N ASN A 41 -5.86 -1.96 16.42
CA ASN A 41 -5.01 -0.82 16.08
C ASN A 41 -3.52 -1.18 15.92
N GLU A 42 -3.23 -2.41 15.50
CA GLU A 42 -1.86 -2.77 15.12
C GLU A 42 -1.37 -1.88 13.99
N LEU A 43 -0.10 -1.54 14.03
CA LEU A 43 0.51 -0.75 12.97
C LEU A 43 0.71 -1.59 11.71
N CYS A 44 0.50 -0.94 10.56
CA CYS A 44 0.76 -1.55 9.27
C CYS A 44 1.29 -0.48 8.31
N ALA A 45 1.95 -0.94 7.25
CA ALA A 45 2.41 -0.08 6.17
C ALA A 45 1.50 -0.31 4.96
N ILE A 46 1.06 0.77 4.33
CA ILE A 46 0.19 0.70 3.17
C ILE A 46 0.85 1.43 2.01
N LYS A 47 1.14 0.69 0.93
CA LYS A 47 1.65 1.28 -0.31
C LYS A 47 0.48 1.62 -1.22
N GLU A 48 0.43 2.86 -1.63
CA GLU A 48 -0.53 3.37 -2.61
C GLU A 48 0.14 3.41 -3.97
N LEU A 49 -0.50 2.82 -4.98
CA LEU A 49 -0.09 2.95 -6.38
C LEU A 49 -1.19 3.70 -7.11
N VAL A 50 -0.83 4.84 -7.72
CA VAL A 50 -1.77 5.65 -8.48
C VAL A 50 -1.68 5.26 -9.95
N ILE A 51 -2.83 4.87 -10.53
CA ILE A 51 -2.93 4.55 -11.95
C ILE A 51 -3.76 5.64 -12.61
N LEU A 52 -3.09 6.50 -13.40
CA LEU A 52 -3.72 7.69 -13.98
C LEU A 52 -4.66 7.35 -15.13
N GLU A 53 -4.33 6.32 -15.91
CA GLU A 53 -5.14 5.87 -17.04
C GLU A 53 -5.26 4.35 -17.02
N PRO A 54 -6.24 3.80 -16.27
CA PRO A 54 -6.34 2.34 -16.09
C PRO A 54 -6.50 1.55 -17.37
N ASP A 55 -7.17 2.12 -18.38
CA ASP A 55 -7.43 1.42 -19.64
C ASP A 55 -6.30 1.55 -20.65
N SER A 56 -5.27 2.35 -20.37
CA SER A 56 -4.10 2.48 -21.22
C SER A 56 -3.21 1.25 -21.12
N TYR A 57 -2.29 1.09 -22.07
CA TYR A 57 -1.29 0.02 -22.01
C TYR A 57 -0.47 0.12 -20.72
N GLU A 58 -0.02 1.31 -20.38
CA GLU A 58 0.79 1.56 -19.18
C GLU A 58 -0.02 1.26 -17.91
N GLY A 59 -1.30 1.64 -17.89
CA GLY A 59 -2.18 1.36 -16.76
C GLY A 59 -2.40 -0.13 -16.56
N LYS A 60 -2.63 -0.88 -17.62
CA LYS A 60 -2.80 -2.33 -17.55
C LYS A 60 -1.51 -3.00 -17.10
N LYS A 61 -0.37 -2.53 -17.60
CA LYS A 61 0.93 -3.06 -17.21
C LYS A 61 1.21 -2.80 -15.73
N ALA A 62 0.86 -1.61 -15.24
CA ALA A 62 1.02 -1.26 -13.83
C ALA A 62 0.19 -2.19 -12.94
N GLN A 63 -1.04 -2.52 -13.36
CA GLN A 63 -1.90 -3.44 -12.62
C GLN A 63 -1.32 -4.85 -12.59
N GLU A 64 -0.77 -5.32 -13.70
CA GLU A 64 -0.11 -6.63 -13.76
C GLU A 64 1.07 -6.69 -12.80
N LEU A 65 1.90 -5.64 -12.79
CA LEU A 65 3.05 -5.57 -11.89
C LEU A 65 2.63 -5.52 -10.43
N PHE A 66 1.55 -4.79 -10.14
CA PHE A 66 0.97 -4.73 -8.80
C PHE A 66 0.51 -6.11 -8.33
N ASP A 67 -0.22 -6.83 -9.17
CA ASP A 67 -0.71 -8.16 -8.83
C ASP A 67 0.43 -9.15 -8.64
N ARG A 68 1.48 -9.04 -9.44
CA ARG A 68 2.67 -9.88 -9.31
C ARG A 68 3.39 -9.60 -8.00
N GLU A 69 3.56 -8.32 -7.65
CA GLU A 69 4.19 -7.94 -6.38
C GLU A 69 3.39 -8.49 -5.20
N ALA A 70 2.07 -8.34 -5.23
CA ALA A 70 1.20 -8.87 -4.18
C ALA A 70 1.32 -10.38 -4.04
N SER A 71 1.36 -11.10 -5.16
CA SER A 71 1.51 -12.55 -5.16
C SER A 71 2.84 -13.00 -4.55
N ILE A 72 3.92 -12.30 -4.93
CA ILE A 72 5.25 -12.59 -4.39
C ILE A 72 5.28 -12.35 -2.88
N LEU A 73 4.77 -11.20 -2.42
CA LEU A 73 4.73 -10.88 -1.00
C LEU A 73 3.89 -11.87 -0.21
N TYR A 74 2.79 -12.33 -0.78
CA TYR A 74 1.93 -13.32 -0.13
C TYR A 74 2.67 -14.64 0.09
N GLN A 75 3.57 -15.02 -0.83
CA GLN A 75 4.29 -16.28 -0.77
C GLN A 75 5.55 -16.23 0.09
N ILE A 76 6.06 -15.03 0.39
CA ILE A 76 7.27 -14.88 1.18
C ILE A 76 6.97 -15.18 2.65
N ASP A 77 7.77 -16.09 3.22
CA ASP A 77 7.74 -16.37 4.66
C ASP A 77 9.18 -16.27 5.16
N HIS A 78 9.56 -15.06 5.56
CA HIS A 78 10.91 -14.77 6.00
C HIS A 78 10.87 -13.85 7.22
N PRO A 79 11.60 -14.17 8.30
CA PRO A 79 11.48 -13.40 9.55
C PRO A 79 11.94 -11.96 9.44
N GLN A 80 12.71 -11.60 8.42
CA GLN A 80 13.20 -10.23 8.22
C GLN A 80 12.27 -9.39 7.33
N ILE A 81 11.28 -10.02 6.71
CA ILE A 81 10.36 -9.34 5.81
C ILE A 81 8.98 -9.28 6.47
N PRO A 82 8.44 -8.07 6.70
CA PRO A 82 7.12 -7.95 7.29
C PRO A 82 6.05 -8.66 6.45
N LYS A 83 5.12 -9.29 7.13
CA LYS A 83 4.14 -10.14 6.48
C LYS A 83 3.14 -9.33 5.66
N PHE A 84 2.86 -9.80 4.45
CA PHE A 84 1.80 -9.26 3.60
C PHE A 84 0.44 -9.58 4.22
N ARG A 85 -0.46 -8.60 4.25
CA ARG A 85 -1.82 -8.79 4.78
C ARG A 85 -2.85 -8.91 3.68
N GLU A 86 -2.93 -7.92 2.79
CA GLU A 86 -3.93 -7.93 1.73
C GLU A 86 -3.64 -6.85 0.68
N LYS A 87 -4.37 -6.92 -0.41
CA LYS A 87 -4.41 -5.85 -1.40
C LYS A 87 -5.88 -5.44 -1.59
N PHE A 88 -6.09 -4.18 -1.96
CA PHE A 88 -7.44 -3.72 -2.30
C PHE A 88 -7.35 -2.52 -3.25
N ALA A 89 -8.49 -2.18 -3.84
CA ALA A 89 -8.62 -0.98 -4.67
C ALA A 89 -9.68 -0.07 -4.05
N GLN A 90 -9.43 1.23 -4.06
CA GLN A 90 -10.36 2.23 -3.58
C GLN A 90 -10.09 3.55 -4.28
N ASP A 91 -11.14 4.21 -4.77
CA ASP A 91 -11.06 5.53 -5.41
C ASP A 91 -10.02 5.58 -6.54
N GLN A 92 -10.00 4.53 -7.38
CA GLN A 92 -9.11 4.40 -8.53
C GLN A 92 -7.63 4.30 -8.15
N ARG A 93 -7.35 3.87 -6.95
CA ARG A 93 -6.00 3.62 -6.45
C ARG A 93 -5.88 2.18 -6.00
N LEU A 94 -4.68 1.63 -6.12
CA LEU A 94 -4.38 0.27 -5.68
C LEU A 94 -3.54 0.34 -4.42
N PHE A 95 -3.84 -0.54 -3.46
CA PHE A 95 -3.17 -0.56 -2.16
C PHE A 95 -2.67 -1.95 -1.81
N LEU A 96 -1.45 -2.00 -1.28
CA LEU A 96 -0.88 -3.19 -0.65
C LEU A 96 -0.70 -2.92 0.83
N VAL A 97 -1.13 -3.86 1.67
CA VAL A 97 -1.02 -3.73 3.12
C VAL A 97 -0.06 -4.80 3.64
N GLN A 98 0.88 -4.36 4.46
CA GLN A 98 1.91 -5.20 5.05
C GLN A 98 2.06 -4.85 6.53
N ASP A 99 2.48 -5.82 7.36
CA ASP A 99 2.80 -5.52 8.75
C ASP A 99 3.88 -4.44 8.81
N PHE A 100 3.81 -3.58 9.81
CA PHE A 100 4.87 -2.62 10.08
C PHE A 100 5.58 -3.03 11.36
N VAL A 101 6.90 -3.19 11.26
CA VAL A 101 7.75 -3.46 12.41
C VAL A 101 8.83 -2.39 12.43
N GLU A 102 8.85 -1.61 13.51
CA GLU A 102 9.83 -0.54 13.65
C GLU A 102 11.24 -1.10 13.59
N GLY A 103 12.11 -0.42 12.84
CA GLY A 103 13.49 -0.86 12.66
C GLY A 103 13.69 -1.88 11.56
N LYS A 104 12.64 -2.40 10.95
CA LYS A 104 12.75 -3.31 9.81
C LYS A 104 12.32 -2.60 8.53
N PRO A 105 13.03 -2.81 7.40
CA PRO A 105 12.63 -2.23 6.14
C PRO A 105 11.28 -2.81 5.68
N THR A 106 10.45 -2.00 5.03
CA THR A 106 9.28 -2.52 4.33
C THR A 106 9.69 -2.78 2.90
N ILE A 107 9.25 -3.93 2.37
CA ILE A 107 9.54 -4.27 0.99
C ILE A 107 8.78 -3.36 0.03
N LEU A 108 7.83 -2.60 0.58
CA LEU A 108 7.00 -1.67 -0.19
C LEU A 108 7.67 -0.32 -0.43
N SER A 109 8.75 0.00 0.25
CA SER A 109 9.44 1.28 0.11
C SER A 109 10.29 1.39 -1.15
#